data_321e659c6c2ec08f36e16c4ee1453123
#
_entry.id   321e659c6c2ec08f36e16c4ee1453123
#
_cell.length_a   1.000
_cell.length_b   1.000
_cell.length_c   1.000
_cell.angle_alpha   90.00
_cell.angle_beta   90.00
_cell.angle_gamma   90.00
#
_symmetry.space_group_name_H-M   'P 1'
#
loop_
_entity.id
_entity.type
_entity.pdbx_description
1 polymer ?
#
loop_
_entity_poly.entity_id
_entity_poly.type
_entity_poly.pdbx_seq_one_letter_code
_entity_poly.pdbx_strand_id
1 'polypeptide(L)'
;MKRKKFLALALAGVITAATLTACTPLEDLYDWFFGGGSGSASRGNGTGLVESETLEKSIIQWFGLPSANRQKDEAEPVLQEVVKRFDPESWHHNNGKLNGELNDTAKAALNSIAKDKLTATHSRKRTAVDVWEVQPSQTDFDFSENRWLYYDWLTLGGVSSNTPTHAPSWETYGRLKSWIQSTDSFDLYASVFQKNGKTYAAMVMIRW
;
A
#
# COMPACT_ATOMS: atom_id res chain seq x y z
N MET A 1 -18.63 47.00 -19.57
CA MET A 1 -19.12 45.74 -18.98
C MET A 1 -19.25 44.60 -19.98
N LYS A 2 -18.44 44.51 -21.07
CA LYS A 2 -18.57 43.44 -22.09
C LYS A 2 -17.42 42.40 -22.06
N ARG A 3 -16.35 42.60 -21.31
CA ARG A 3 -15.16 41.72 -21.30
C ARG A 3 -15.26 40.49 -20.38
N LYS A 4 -16.16 40.53 -19.36
CA LYS A 4 -16.32 39.41 -18.42
C LYS A 4 -17.14 38.20 -18.97
N LYS A 5 -17.94 38.44 -20.01
CA LYS A 5 -18.76 37.37 -20.62
C LYS A 5 -17.96 36.47 -21.58
N PHE A 6 -16.86 36.96 -22.17
CA PHE A 6 -16.03 36.15 -23.09
C PHE A 6 -15.10 35.21 -22.36
N LEU A 7 -14.70 35.51 -21.13
CA LEU A 7 -13.84 34.60 -20.34
C LEU A 7 -14.57 33.36 -19.88
N ALA A 8 -15.86 33.47 -19.55
CA ALA A 8 -16.68 32.36 -19.12
C ALA A 8 -16.96 31.35 -20.27
N LEU A 9 -17.07 31.86 -21.51
CA LEU A 9 -17.29 30.99 -22.67
C LEU A 9 -16.01 30.25 -23.10
N ALA A 10 -14.85 30.87 -22.93
CA ALA A 10 -13.56 30.24 -23.24
C ALA A 10 -13.25 29.09 -22.26
N LEU A 11 -13.62 29.24 -20.98
CA LEU A 11 -13.41 28.18 -19.99
C LEU A 11 -14.36 26.98 -20.22
N ALA A 12 -15.61 27.22 -20.63
CA ALA A 12 -16.55 26.17 -20.95
C ALA A 12 -16.17 25.39 -22.22
N GLY A 13 -15.54 26.07 -23.20
CA GLY A 13 -15.10 25.44 -24.45
C GLY A 13 -13.89 24.51 -24.27
N VAL A 14 -13.00 24.80 -23.32
CA VAL A 14 -11.82 23.97 -23.02
C VAL A 14 -12.23 22.66 -22.31
N ILE A 15 -13.23 22.72 -21.44
CA ILE A 15 -13.72 21.53 -20.72
C ILE A 15 -14.45 20.57 -21.68
N THR A 16 -15.20 21.09 -22.65
CA THR A 16 -15.90 20.24 -23.63
C THR A 16 -14.98 19.66 -24.72
N ALA A 17 -13.87 20.31 -25.04
CA ALA A 17 -12.90 19.75 -25.98
C ALA A 17 -12.05 18.61 -25.38
N ALA A 18 -11.81 18.65 -24.06
CA ALA A 18 -11.08 17.58 -23.36
C ALA A 18 -11.88 16.27 -23.21
N THR A 19 -13.22 16.31 -23.36
CA THR A 19 -14.05 15.12 -23.24
C THR A 19 -14.27 14.36 -24.55
N LEU A 20 -13.79 14.86 -25.69
CA LEU A 20 -14.05 14.28 -27.02
C LEU A 20 -12.82 13.66 -27.72
N THR A 21 -11.64 13.74 -27.12
CA THR A 21 -10.44 13.04 -27.63
C THR A 21 -9.94 12.02 -26.60
N ALA A 22 -10.85 11.17 -26.13
CA ALA A 22 -10.55 10.19 -25.11
C ALA A 22 -10.04 8.89 -25.71
N CYS A 23 -8.75 8.81 -25.84
CA CYS A 23 -7.93 7.63 -25.58
C CYS A 23 -6.60 8.07 -24.97
N THR A 24 -6.64 8.99 -24.01
CA THR A 24 -5.52 9.18 -23.10
C THR A 24 -5.58 8.02 -22.11
N PRO A 25 -4.51 7.24 -21.93
CA PRO A 25 -4.43 6.26 -20.87
C PRO A 25 -4.75 6.96 -19.54
N LEU A 26 -5.51 6.29 -18.68
CA LEU A 26 -5.91 6.82 -17.36
C LEU A 26 -4.70 7.27 -16.51
N GLU A 27 -3.51 6.79 -16.85
CA GLU A 27 -2.20 7.11 -16.27
C GLU A 27 -1.86 8.59 -16.36
N ASP A 28 -2.10 9.26 -17.53
CA ASP A 28 -1.80 10.69 -17.70
C ASP A 28 -2.76 11.59 -16.90
N LEU A 29 -3.97 11.12 -16.64
CA LEU A 29 -4.95 11.86 -15.82
C LEU A 29 -4.58 11.79 -14.33
N TYR A 30 -3.97 10.70 -13.91
CA TYR A 30 -3.52 10.51 -12.53
C TYR A 30 -2.37 11.45 -12.18
N ASP A 31 -1.38 11.58 -13.09
CA ASP A 31 -0.26 12.52 -12.93
C ASP A 31 -0.71 13.99 -12.89
N TRP A 32 -1.78 14.32 -13.60
CA TRP A 32 -2.31 15.69 -13.61
C TRP A 32 -3.11 16.04 -12.34
N PHE A 33 -3.85 15.10 -11.77
CA PHE A 33 -4.66 15.32 -10.56
C PHE A 33 -3.88 15.17 -9.25
N PHE A 34 -2.82 14.36 -9.22
CA PHE A 34 -2.09 14.01 -8.00
C PHE A 34 -0.63 14.46 -8.00
N GLY A 35 -0.12 14.98 -9.13
CA GLY A 35 1.27 15.41 -9.32
C GLY A 35 1.62 16.78 -8.75
N GLY A 36 0.81 17.38 -7.90
CA GLY A 36 1.02 18.73 -7.33
C GLY A 36 2.07 18.84 -6.21
N GLY A 37 2.92 17.85 -6.00
CA GLY A 37 4.04 17.94 -5.07
C GLY A 37 5.31 17.43 -5.75
N SER A 38 6.37 18.26 -5.78
CA SER A 38 7.68 17.92 -6.34
C SER A 38 8.34 16.74 -5.58
N GLY A 39 7.91 15.52 -5.87
CA GLY A 39 8.58 14.29 -5.49
C GLY A 39 8.80 13.48 -6.74
N SER A 40 10.03 13.14 -7.06
CA SER A 40 10.41 12.33 -8.20
C SER A 40 9.60 11.03 -8.22
N ALA A 41 8.64 10.94 -9.13
CA ALA A 41 7.97 9.68 -9.44
C ALA A 41 9.03 8.74 -10.02
N SER A 42 9.53 7.83 -9.22
CA SER A 42 10.33 6.71 -9.69
C SER A 42 9.41 5.84 -10.54
N ARG A 43 9.65 5.81 -11.85
CA ARG A 43 8.94 4.93 -12.79
C ARG A 43 9.17 3.49 -12.39
N GLY A 44 8.26 2.96 -11.58
CA GLY A 44 8.17 1.54 -11.29
C GLY A 44 7.79 0.75 -12.53
N ASN A 45 8.43 -0.35 -12.72
CA ASN A 45 8.36 -1.26 -13.85
C ASN A 45 6.94 -1.87 -14.00
N GLY A 46 6.08 -1.29 -14.81
CA GLY A 46 4.97 -2.00 -15.48
C GLY A 46 3.72 -2.40 -14.68
N THR A 47 3.56 -2.10 -13.39
CA THR A 47 2.40 -2.51 -12.58
C THR A 47 1.42 -1.39 -12.23
N GLY A 48 1.66 -0.15 -12.66
CA GLY A 48 0.81 1.00 -12.31
C GLY A 48 0.84 1.40 -10.83
N LEU A 49 1.71 0.79 -10.02
CA LEU A 49 1.89 1.14 -8.62
C LEU A 49 2.75 2.39 -8.50
N VAL A 50 2.19 3.42 -7.88
CA VAL A 50 2.90 4.64 -7.52
C VAL A 50 3.16 4.62 -6.03
N GLU A 51 4.44 4.74 -5.66
CA GLU A 51 4.84 4.91 -4.26
C GLU A 51 4.17 6.15 -3.66
N SER A 52 3.58 6.01 -2.48
CA SER A 52 2.98 7.13 -1.74
C SER A 52 3.88 7.56 -0.58
N GLU A 53 4.72 8.56 -0.82
CA GLU A 53 5.57 9.14 0.24
C GLU A 53 4.75 9.65 1.42
N THR A 54 3.55 10.20 1.18
CA THR A 54 2.68 10.71 2.24
C THR A 54 2.20 9.56 3.13
N LEU A 55 1.76 8.45 2.53
CA LEU A 55 1.34 7.26 3.27
C LEU A 55 2.52 6.66 4.04
N GLU A 56 3.70 6.54 3.42
CA GLU A 56 4.88 6.04 4.11
C GLU A 56 5.29 6.92 5.30
N LYS A 57 5.28 8.24 5.16
CA LYS A 57 5.56 9.16 6.27
C LYS A 57 4.56 8.97 7.42
N SER A 58 3.28 8.81 7.12
CA SER A 58 2.23 8.53 8.12
C SER A 58 2.48 7.21 8.83
N ILE A 59 2.86 6.15 8.12
CA ILE A 59 3.20 4.84 8.69
C ILE A 59 4.43 4.95 9.60
N ILE A 60 5.50 5.59 9.12
CA ILE A 60 6.75 5.79 9.88
C ILE A 60 6.45 6.53 11.18
N GLN A 61 5.69 7.63 11.10
CA GLN A 61 5.34 8.44 12.26
C GLN A 61 4.48 7.65 13.25
N TRP A 62 3.46 6.95 12.77
CA TRP A 62 2.53 6.24 13.63
C TRP A 62 3.19 5.06 14.38
N PHE A 63 4.00 4.27 13.68
CA PHE A 63 4.74 3.16 14.28
C PHE A 63 5.98 3.61 15.07
N GLY A 64 6.46 4.84 14.87
CA GLY A 64 7.72 5.31 15.45
C GLY A 64 8.95 4.62 14.86
N LEU A 65 8.91 4.30 13.55
CA LEU A 65 10.00 3.61 12.88
C LEU A 65 11.24 4.50 12.79
N PRO A 66 12.45 3.97 13.04
CA PRO A 66 13.69 4.71 12.81
C PRO A 66 13.92 4.84 11.29
N SER A 67 13.77 6.06 10.76
CA SER A 67 13.90 6.33 9.31
C SER A 67 15.27 5.99 8.74
N ALA A 68 16.31 6.01 9.58
CA ALA A 68 17.69 5.71 9.17
C ALA A 68 17.92 4.25 8.72
N ASN A 69 17.06 3.34 9.14
CA ASN A 69 17.17 1.91 8.83
C ASN A 69 16.22 1.46 7.72
N ARG A 70 15.53 2.42 7.08
CA ARG A 70 14.53 2.12 6.07
C ARG A 70 15.20 1.69 4.75
N GLN A 71 14.73 0.57 4.22
CA GLN A 71 15.04 0.03 2.89
C GLN A 71 13.73 -0.28 2.16
N LYS A 72 13.78 -0.60 0.88
CA LYS A 72 12.57 -0.87 0.07
C LYS A 72 12.66 -2.15 -0.75
N ASP A 73 13.84 -2.74 -0.83
CA ASP A 73 14.17 -3.75 -1.84
C ASP A 73 13.34 -5.04 -1.75
N GLU A 74 12.91 -5.39 -0.53
CA GLU A 74 12.10 -6.59 -0.31
C GLU A 74 10.60 -6.30 -0.21
N ALA A 75 10.21 -5.13 0.32
CA ALA A 75 8.81 -4.78 0.51
C ALA A 75 8.10 -4.45 -0.82
N GLU A 76 8.79 -3.80 -1.75
CA GLU A 76 8.22 -3.43 -3.05
C GLU A 76 7.74 -4.63 -3.86
N PRO A 77 8.55 -5.68 -4.13
CA PRO A 77 8.08 -6.84 -4.89
C PRO A 77 6.94 -7.61 -4.20
N VAL A 78 6.89 -7.59 -2.88
CA VAL A 78 5.77 -8.18 -2.12
C VAL A 78 4.51 -7.35 -2.36
N LEU A 79 4.56 -6.02 -2.23
CA LEU A 79 3.40 -5.16 -2.45
C LEU A 79 2.89 -5.24 -3.89
N GLN A 80 3.77 -5.27 -4.88
CA GLN A 80 3.39 -5.45 -6.28
C GLN A 80 2.56 -6.71 -6.49
N GLU A 81 2.95 -7.83 -5.90
CA GLU A 81 2.21 -9.08 -6.02
C GLU A 81 0.89 -9.05 -5.22
N VAL A 82 0.88 -8.39 -4.06
CA VAL A 82 -0.34 -8.15 -3.27
C VAL A 82 -1.37 -7.39 -4.11
N VAL A 83 -1.01 -6.25 -4.68
CA VAL A 83 -1.93 -5.43 -5.48
C VAL A 83 -2.43 -6.15 -6.72
N LYS A 84 -1.55 -6.90 -7.38
CA LYS A 84 -1.92 -7.73 -8.53
C LYS A 84 -2.99 -8.75 -8.19
N ARG A 85 -2.88 -9.44 -7.04
CA ARG A 85 -3.83 -10.48 -6.59
C ARG A 85 -4.99 -9.92 -5.78
N PHE A 86 -4.91 -8.68 -5.31
CA PHE A 86 -5.96 -8.08 -4.49
C PHE A 86 -7.31 -8.10 -5.20
N ASP A 87 -8.32 -8.60 -4.49
CA ASP A 87 -9.71 -8.60 -4.92
C ASP A 87 -10.59 -8.05 -3.80
N PRO A 88 -11.11 -6.81 -3.95
CA PRO A 88 -11.88 -6.15 -2.90
C PRO A 88 -13.13 -6.92 -2.49
N GLU A 89 -13.74 -7.67 -3.40
CA GLU A 89 -14.98 -8.41 -3.11
C GLU A 89 -14.72 -9.67 -2.28
N SER A 90 -13.60 -10.35 -2.53
CA SER A 90 -13.27 -11.60 -1.85
C SER A 90 -12.31 -11.45 -0.67
N TRP A 91 -11.59 -10.32 -0.55
CA TRP A 91 -10.56 -10.13 0.48
C TRP A 91 -11.03 -9.37 1.71
N HIS A 92 -12.12 -8.62 1.65
CA HIS A 92 -12.62 -7.84 2.78
C HIS A 92 -13.79 -8.51 3.51
N HIS A 93 -13.93 -8.22 4.79
CA HIS A 93 -15.09 -8.58 5.56
C HIS A 93 -16.31 -7.75 5.17
N ASN A 94 -17.44 -8.41 4.87
CA ASN A 94 -18.69 -7.77 4.48
C ASN A 94 -19.72 -7.71 5.61
N ASN A 95 -19.37 -8.06 6.85
CA ASN A 95 -20.32 -8.28 7.94
C ASN A 95 -20.47 -7.09 8.93
N GLY A 96 -20.03 -5.90 8.55
CA GLY A 96 -20.25 -4.65 9.29
C GLY A 96 -19.37 -4.43 10.53
N LYS A 97 -18.85 -5.47 11.18
CA LYS A 97 -18.00 -5.33 12.37
C LYS A 97 -16.52 -5.16 12.03
N LEU A 98 -16.11 -5.76 10.94
CA LEU A 98 -14.73 -5.76 10.43
C LEU A 98 -14.70 -5.22 8.99
N ASN A 99 -15.62 -4.30 8.68
CA ASN A 99 -15.72 -3.75 7.34
C ASN A 99 -14.43 -3.02 6.95
N GLY A 100 -13.90 -3.38 5.78
CA GLY A 100 -12.63 -2.84 5.29
C GLY A 100 -11.39 -3.54 5.83
N GLU A 101 -11.50 -4.54 6.72
CA GLU A 101 -10.39 -5.39 7.14
C GLU A 101 -10.28 -6.64 6.26
N LEU A 102 -9.05 -7.17 6.14
CA LEU A 102 -8.77 -8.37 5.37
C LEU A 102 -9.33 -9.61 6.07
N ASN A 103 -9.79 -10.58 5.29
CA ASN A 103 -10.38 -11.84 5.76
C ASN A 103 -9.47 -13.06 5.53
N ASP A 104 -9.97 -14.26 5.84
CA ASP A 104 -9.17 -15.50 5.69
C ASP A 104 -8.83 -15.83 4.23
N THR A 105 -9.63 -15.40 3.26
CA THR A 105 -9.28 -15.54 1.84
C THR A 105 -8.06 -14.70 1.51
N ALA A 106 -8.02 -13.45 1.97
CA ALA A 106 -6.85 -12.58 1.87
C ALA A 106 -5.65 -13.20 2.58
N LYS A 107 -5.82 -13.73 3.81
CA LYS A 107 -4.75 -14.39 4.56
C LYS A 107 -4.12 -15.54 3.78
N ALA A 108 -4.92 -16.39 3.16
CA ALA A 108 -4.41 -17.50 2.35
C ALA A 108 -3.58 -16.99 1.14
N ALA A 109 -4.07 -15.96 0.44
CA ALA A 109 -3.37 -15.36 -0.68
C ALA A 109 -2.05 -14.69 -0.23
N LEU A 110 -2.07 -13.90 0.86
CA LEU A 110 -0.91 -13.23 1.42
C LEU A 110 0.15 -14.21 1.92
N ASN A 111 -0.26 -15.31 2.56
CA ASN A 111 0.65 -16.38 2.96
C ASN A 111 1.34 -17.02 1.74
N SER A 112 0.62 -17.23 0.64
CA SER A 112 1.22 -17.72 -0.61
C SER A 112 2.24 -16.71 -1.17
N ILE A 113 1.92 -15.42 -1.17
CA ILE A 113 2.82 -14.36 -1.63
C ILE A 113 4.07 -14.31 -0.76
N ALA A 114 3.93 -14.34 0.57
CA ALA A 114 5.04 -14.32 1.50
C ALA A 114 5.99 -15.50 1.27
N LYS A 115 5.47 -16.71 1.10
CA LYS A 115 6.26 -17.91 0.79
C LYS A 115 7.04 -17.80 -0.52
N ASP A 116 6.48 -17.10 -1.50
CA ASP A 116 7.04 -16.98 -2.84
C ASP A 116 8.11 -15.87 -2.93
N LYS A 117 7.90 -14.77 -2.20
CA LYS A 117 8.68 -13.54 -2.34
C LYS A 117 9.68 -13.30 -1.23
N LEU A 118 9.40 -13.76 0.00
CA LEU A 118 10.34 -13.55 1.10
C LEU A 118 11.50 -14.54 1.02
N THR A 119 12.69 -14.00 0.96
CA THR A 119 13.91 -14.79 1.03
C THR A 119 14.42 -14.85 2.48
N ALA A 120 15.01 -15.99 2.86
CA ALA A 120 15.55 -16.20 4.18
C ALA A 120 16.97 -15.61 4.31
N THR A 121 17.18 -14.35 3.93
CA THR A 121 18.48 -13.68 4.10
C THR A 121 18.80 -13.37 5.56
N HIS A 122 17.78 -13.32 6.43
CA HIS A 122 17.93 -13.10 7.87
C HIS A 122 17.27 -14.24 8.63
N SER A 123 17.80 -14.58 9.80
CA SER A 123 17.32 -15.69 10.63
C SER A 123 15.87 -15.51 11.11
N ARG A 124 15.36 -14.30 11.10
CA ARG A 124 13.97 -13.95 11.50
C ARG A 124 13.49 -12.76 10.70
N LYS A 125 12.49 -12.96 9.85
CA LYS A 125 11.75 -11.89 9.20
C LYS A 125 10.31 -11.89 9.66
N ARG A 126 9.74 -10.72 9.77
CA ARG A 126 8.34 -10.51 10.14
C ARG A 126 7.74 -9.55 9.15
N THR A 127 6.69 -9.99 8.48
CA THR A 127 6.03 -9.23 7.44
C THR A 127 4.64 -8.81 7.90
N ALA A 128 4.35 -7.52 7.78
CA ALA A 128 3.02 -6.97 7.99
C ALA A 128 2.48 -6.45 6.65
N VAL A 129 1.23 -6.77 6.35
CA VAL A 129 0.55 -6.34 5.11
C VAL A 129 -0.84 -5.87 5.46
N ASP A 130 -1.23 -4.72 4.95
CA ASP A 130 -2.62 -4.26 4.97
C ASP A 130 -3.00 -3.62 3.63
N VAL A 131 -4.30 -3.74 3.28
CA VAL A 131 -4.92 -3.07 2.13
C VAL A 131 -6.29 -2.58 2.58
N TRP A 132 -6.60 -1.29 2.39
CA TRP A 132 -7.88 -0.72 2.81
C TRP A 132 -8.37 0.36 1.84
N GLU A 133 -9.68 0.56 1.81
CA GLU A 133 -10.30 1.59 0.99
C GLU A 133 -10.04 2.99 1.59
N VAL A 134 -9.67 3.94 0.76
CA VAL A 134 -9.44 5.34 1.12
C VAL A 134 -10.18 6.28 0.17
N GLN A 135 -10.37 7.53 0.58
CA GLN A 135 -10.91 8.54 -0.31
C GLN A 135 -9.86 8.95 -1.36
N PRO A 136 -10.23 9.22 -2.60
CA PRO A 136 -9.28 9.56 -3.67
C PRO A 136 -8.35 10.75 -3.36
N SER A 137 -8.80 11.69 -2.54
CA SER A 137 -8.05 12.89 -2.14
C SER A 137 -7.48 12.81 -0.73
N GLN A 138 -7.44 11.63 -0.13
CA GLN A 138 -7.00 11.48 1.25
C GLN A 138 -5.50 11.71 1.37
N THR A 139 -5.13 12.72 2.17
CA THR A 139 -3.73 13.07 2.48
C THR A 139 -3.36 12.75 3.92
N ASP A 140 -4.35 12.46 4.77
CA ASP A 140 -4.17 12.09 6.16
C ASP A 140 -4.69 10.67 6.38
N PHE A 141 -3.82 9.79 6.88
CA PHE A 141 -4.11 8.38 7.09
C PHE A 141 -4.20 8.10 8.59
N ASP A 142 -5.42 7.82 9.04
CA ASP A 142 -5.67 7.46 10.44
C ASP A 142 -5.49 5.94 10.64
N PHE A 143 -4.67 5.59 11.61
CA PHE A 143 -4.37 4.21 11.99
C PHE A 143 -4.97 3.92 13.37
N SER A 144 -5.90 2.98 13.43
CA SER A 144 -6.48 2.51 14.69
C SER A 144 -5.64 1.39 15.30
N GLU A 145 -5.32 1.49 16.60
CA GLU A 145 -4.60 0.43 17.31
C GLU A 145 -5.33 -0.93 17.27
N ASN A 146 -6.65 -0.91 17.18
CA ASN A 146 -7.50 -2.11 17.19
C ASN A 146 -7.73 -2.69 15.78
N ARG A 147 -7.27 -2.03 14.72
CA ARG A 147 -7.41 -2.53 13.35
C ARG A 147 -6.53 -3.76 13.16
N TRP A 148 -7.07 -4.80 12.54
CA TRP A 148 -6.38 -6.03 12.21
C TRP A 148 -5.66 -5.91 10.87
N LEU A 149 -4.49 -6.57 10.79
CA LEU A 149 -3.70 -6.70 9.57
C LEU A 149 -3.14 -8.11 9.45
N TYR A 150 -2.71 -8.48 8.24
CA TYR A 150 -1.97 -9.72 8.02
C TYR A 150 -0.57 -9.60 8.63
N TYR A 151 -0.15 -10.65 9.31
CA TYR A 151 1.17 -10.76 9.89
C TYR A 151 1.75 -12.15 9.63
N ASP A 152 2.97 -12.21 9.16
CA ASP A 152 3.69 -13.45 8.94
C ASP A 152 5.06 -13.39 9.61
N TRP A 153 5.41 -14.46 10.26
CA TRP A 153 6.71 -14.63 10.87
C TRP A 153 7.48 -15.71 10.14
N LEU A 154 8.51 -15.33 9.39
CA LEU A 154 9.44 -16.22 8.74
C LEU A 154 10.60 -16.55 9.68
N THR A 155 10.79 -17.83 9.96
CA THR A 155 11.98 -18.34 10.65
C THR A 155 12.72 -19.31 9.75
N LEU A 156 14.05 -19.30 9.81
CA LEU A 156 14.83 -20.43 9.33
C LEU A 156 14.56 -21.59 10.29
N GLY A 157 14.08 -22.73 9.76
CA GLY A 157 13.87 -23.96 10.52
C GLY A 157 15.16 -24.32 11.28
N GLY A 158 14.99 -24.97 12.46
CA GLY A 158 16.08 -25.25 13.38
C GLY A 158 17.29 -25.95 12.77
N VAL A 159 18.35 -26.12 13.54
CA VAL A 159 19.74 -26.46 13.19
C VAL A 159 19.97 -27.56 12.12
N SER A 160 18.90 -28.25 11.72
CA SER A 160 18.94 -29.35 10.74
C SER A 160 18.21 -29.11 9.43
N SER A 161 17.48 -28.00 9.29
CA SER A 161 16.76 -27.71 8.04
C SER A 161 16.87 -26.22 7.70
N ASN A 162 17.46 -25.93 6.56
CA ASN A 162 17.49 -24.57 5.98
C ASN A 162 16.15 -24.17 5.34
N THR A 163 15.06 -24.88 5.64
CA THR A 163 13.74 -24.61 5.06
C THR A 163 13.05 -23.51 5.85
N PRO A 164 12.70 -22.38 5.23
CA PRO A 164 11.94 -21.35 5.88
C PRO A 164 10.55 -21.86 6.31
N THR A 165 10.14 -21.51 7.52
CA THR A 165 8.80 -21.77 8.02
C THR A 165 8.04 -20.47 8.17
N HIS A 166 6.82 -20.43 7.69
CA HIS A 166 5.91 -19.30 7.79
C HIS A 166 4.84 -19.56 8.84
N ALA A 167 4.56 -18.58 9.66
CA ALA A 167 3.52 -18.63 10.68
C ALA A 167 2.56 -17.42 10.52
N PRO A 168 1.66 -17.49 9.51
CA PRO A 168 0.74 -16.40 9.25
C PRO A 168 -0.35 -16.30 10.33
N SER A 169 -0.63 -15.09 10.77
CA SER A 169 -1.66 -14.78 11.75
C SER A 169 -2.35 -13.46 11.45
N TRP A 170 -3.41 -13.15 12.20
CA TRP A 170 -3.94 -11.80 12.29
C TRP A 170 -3.39 -11.14 13.54
N GLU A 171 -2.93 -9.90 13.40
CA GLU A 171 -2.47 -9.07 14.50
C GLU A 171 -3.08 -7.67 14.42
N THR A 172 -3.07 -6.95 15.54
CA THR A 172 -3.51 -5.57 15.53
C THR A 172 -2.34 -4.61 15.34
N TYR A 173 -2.64 -3.44 14.79
CA TYR A 173 -1.65 -2.37 14.65
C TYR A 173 -0.98 -2.01 16.00
N GLY A 174 -1.76 -1.95 17.09
CA GLY A 174 -1.23 -1.67 18.42
C GLY A 174 -0.24 -2.73 18.91
N ARG A 175 -0.52 -4.02 18.69
CA ARG A 175 0.43 -5.10 19.02
C ARG A 175 1.68 -5.04 18.15
N LEU A 176 1.53 -4.83 16.85
CA LEU A 176 2.68 -4.68 15.98
C LEU A 176 3.57 -3.52 16.44
N LYS A 177 2.97 -2.37 16.77
CA LYS A 177 3.70 -1.20 17.30
C LYS A 177 4.46 -1.51 18.58
N SER A 178 3.86 -2.29 19.49
CA SER A 178 4.50 -2.66 20.78
C SER A 178 5.72 -3.59 20.60
N TRP A 179 5.86 -4.24 19.46
CA TRP A 179 6.99 -5.14 19.15
C TRP A 179 8.15 -4.48 18.42
N ILE A 180 7.93 -3.26 17.90
CA ILE A 180 8.95 -2.51 17.18
C ILE A 180 9.98 -1.96 18.17
N GLN A 181 11.26 -2.15 17.86
CA GLN A 181 12.38 -1.65 18.63
C GLN A 181 13.21 -0.67 17.80
N SER A 182 13.87 0.26 18.45
CA SER A 182 14.74 1.25 17.77
C SER A 182 15.94 0.64 17.03
N THR A 183 16.28 -0.60 17.35
CA THR A 183 17.36 -1.37 16.71
C THR A 183 16.91 -2.20 15.53
N ASP A 184 15.60 -2.31 15.30
CA ASP A 184 15.07 -3.10 14.19
C ASP A 184 15.41 -2.44 12.84
N SER A 185 15.72 -3.26 11.85
CA SER A 185 15.81 -2.85 10.45
C SER A 185 14.47 -3.07 9.75
N PHE A 186 14.16 -2.21 8.79
CA PHE A 186 12.87 -2.24 8.09
C PHE A 186 13.04 -2.10 6.60
N ASP A 187 12.27 -2.93 5.88
CA ASP A 187 11.80 -2.61 4.54
C ASP A 187 10.36 -2.13 4.64
N LEU A 188 10.08 -0.97 4.07
CA LEU A 188 8.73 -0.41 4.01
C LEU A 188 8.46 0.08 2.61
N TYR A 189 7.35 -0.36 2.04
CA TYR A 189 6.81 0.16 0.81
C TYR A 189 5.30 0.36 0.94
N ALA A 190 4.82 1.53 0.55
CA ALA A 190 3.40 1.86 0.59
C ALA A 190 2.96 2.54 -0.71
N SER A 191 1.74 2.25 -1.13
CA SER A 191 1.18 2.73 -2.38
C SER A 191 -0.30 3.06 -2.23
N VAL A 192 -0.76 4.01 -3.03
CA VAL A 192 -2.18 4.25 -3.25
C VAL A 192 -2.50 3.88 -4.69
N PHE A 193 -3.55 3.08 -4.91
CA PHE A 193 -3.90 2.57 -6.22
C PHE A 193 -5.42 2.51 -6.42
N GLN A 194 -5.86 2.37 -7.66
CA GLN A 194 -7.27 2.21 -7.99
C GLN A 194 -7.58 0.78 -8.44
N LYS A 195 -8.73 0.27 -8.00
CA LYS A 195 -9.28 -1.00 -8.47
C LYS A 195 -10.81 -0.98 -8.42
N ASN A 196 -11.46 -1.42 -9.48
CA ASN A 196 -12.93 -1.45 -9.59
C ASN A 196 -13.61 -0.08 -9.29
N GLY A 197 -12.99 1.03 -9.72
CA GLY A 197 -13.51 2.39 -9.51
C GLY A 197 -13.37 2.93 -8.08
N LYS A 198 -12.67 2.23 -7.20
CA LYS A 198 -12.38 2.65 -5.82
C LYS A 198 -10.88 2.85 -5.63
N THR A 199 -10.54 3.69 -4.65
CA THR A 199 -9.15 3.96 -4.28
C THR A 199 -8.79 3.18 -3.02
N TYR A 200 -7.61 2.58 -3.03
CA TYR A 200 -7.08 1.78 -1.93
C TYR A 200 -5.69 2.27 -1.55
N ALA A 201 -5.40 2.24 -0.26
CA ALA A 201 -4.06 2.30 0.27
C ALA A 201 -3.58 0.90 0.59
N ALA A 202 -2.30 0.64 0.37
CA ALA A 202 -1.68 -0.63 0.74
C ALA A 202 -0.27 -0.40 1.28
N MET A 203 0.12 -1.24 2.23
CA MET A 203 1.47 -1.24 2.78
C MET A 203 2.02 -2.65 2.94
N VAL A 204 3.32 -2.77 2.79
CA VAL A 204 4.12 -3.91 3.24
C VAL A 204 5.25 -3.39 4.10
N MET A 205 5.39 -3.95 5.28
CA MET A 205 6.50 -3.69 6.18
C MET A 205 7.17 -5.01 6.55
N ILE A 206 8.45 -5.13 6.30
CA ILE A 206 9.27 -6.28 6.66
C ILE A 206 10.29 -5.83 7.71
N ARG A 207 10.40 -6.59 8.78
CA ARG A 207 11.26 -6.31 9.92
C ARG A 207 12.18 -7.49 10.21
N TRP A 208 13.44 -7.23 10.61
CA TRP A 208 14.40 -8.21 11.09
C TRP A 208 15.36 -7.67 12.17
#